data_6a57176be1d8f386fd532663a82ff619
#
_entry.id   6a57176be1d8f386fd532663a82ff619
#
_cell.length_a   1.000
_cell.length_b   1.000
_cell.length_c   1.000
_cell.angle_alpha   90.00
_cell.angle_beta   90.00
_cell.angle_gamma   90.00
#
_symmetry.space_group_name_H-M   'P 1'
#
loop_
_entity.id
_entity.type
_entity.pdbx_description
1 polymer ?
#
loop_
_entity_poly.entity_id
_entity_poly.type
_entity_poly.pdbx_seq_one_letter_code
_entity_poly.pdbx_strand_id
1 'polypeptide(L)'
;MIFNGKSIKYGDNVDTDVIIPARYLNTIDKKELASHCMEDIDKEFTKKVQDGDIMVAGYNFGCGSSREHAPIAIKESGISLVIARSFARIFYRNSINIGLAIVECSEAVDGISDGDKVEADLDNGIIYNRTTGKSFKTQPFPAFIQKIIENGGLVSSIQKGDIK
;
A
#
# COMPACT_ATOMS: atom_id res chain seq x y z
N MET A 1 10.55 0.88 -11.70
CA MET A 1 9.34 0.35 -11.04
C MET A 1 8.24 1.38 -11.14
N ILE A 2 7.27 1.12 -11.99
CA ILE A 2 6.20 2.06 -12.30
C ILE A 2 4.86 1.45 -11.91
N PHE A 3 4.04 2.23 -11.18
CA PHE A 3 2.70 1.83 -10.75
C PHE A 3 1.67 2.73 -11.43
N ASN A 4 0.61 2.13 -11.95
CA ASN A 4 -0.50 2.85 -12.59
C ASN A 4 -1.81 2.34 -12.02
N GLY A 5 -2.65 3.22 -11.53
CA GLY A 5 -3.95 2.85 -11.00
C GLY A 5 -4.80 4.03 -10.63
N LYS A 6 -6.05 3.72 -10.32
CA LYS A 6 -6.98 4.71 -9.80
C LYS A 6 -6.78 4.84 -8.30
N SER A 7 -6.85 6.06 -7.79
CA SER A 7 -6.69 6.29 -6.35
C SER A 7 -7.96 5.95 -5.58
N ILE A 8 -7.77 5.33 -4.40
CA ILE A 8 -8.81 5.15 -3.39
C ILE A 8 -8.29 5.84 -2.14
N LYS A 9 -8.96 6.90 -1.70
CA LYS A 9 -8.42 7.81 -0.69
C LYS A 9 -9.14 7.68 0.65
N TYR A 10 -8.35 7.64 1.72
CA TYR A 10 -8.80 7.60 3.11
C TYR A 10 -8.11 8.71 3.91
N GLY A 11 -8.52 8.91 5.15
CA GLY A 11 -7.98 9.95 6.03
C GLY A 11 -6.79 9.49 6.89
N ASP A 12 -6.66 10.14 8.05
CA ASP A 12 -5.59 9.85 9.01
C ASP A 12 -5.93 8.66 9.91
N ASN A 13 -4.91 8.08 10.51
CA ASN A 13 -5.04 7.04 11.54
C ASN A 13 -5.85 5.81 11.08
N VAL A 14 -5.62 5.39 9.85
CA VAL A 14 -6.17 4.11 9.37
C VAL A 14 -5.39 3.00 10.06
N ASP A 15 -5.95 2.46 11.15
CA ASP A 15 -5.26 1.48 11.96
C ASP A 15 -5.43 0.04 11.44
N THR A 16 -4.67 -0.88 12.00
CA THR A 16 -4.68 -2.27 11.54
C THR A 16 -6.01 -2.97 11.78
N ASP A 17 -6.75 -2.58 12.82
CA ASP A 17 -8.10 -3.12 13.08
C ASP A 17 -9.10 -2.68 12.02
N VAL A 18 -8.91 -1.48 11.48
CA VAL A 18 -9.74 -0.94 10.41
C VAL A 18 -9.41 -1.61 9.08
N ILE A 19 -8.11 -1.85 8.83
CA ILE A 19 -7.66 -2.51 7.60
C ILE A 19 -8.17 -3.94 7.53
N ILE A 20 -7.99 -4.70 8.63
CA ILE A 20 -8.52 -6.06 8.75
C ILE A 20 -8.98 -6.30 10.17
N PRO A 21 -10.30 -6.45 10.41
CA PRO A 21 -10.83 -6.64 11.76
C PRO A 21 -10.31 -7.90 12.45
N ALA A 22 -10.20 -7.84 13.77
CA ALA A 22 -9.68 -8.94 14.59
C ALA A 22 -10.43 -10.27 14.38
N ARG A 23 -11.72 -10.19 14.04
CA ARG A 23 -12.55 -11.40 13.81
C ARG A 23 -12.08 -12.24 12.62
N TYR A 24 -11.20 -11.70 11.75
CA TYR A 24 -10.65 -12.42 10.60
C TYR A 24 -9.21 -12.88 10.78
N LEU A 25 -8.61 -12.68 11.96
CA LEU A 25 -7.21 -13.02 12.19
C LEU A 25 -6.96 -14.51 12.42
N ASN A 26 -8.00 -15.30 12.49
CA ASN A 26 -7.90 -16.76 12.64
C ASN A 26 -7.68 -17.48 11.29
N THR A 27 -7.60 -16.76 10.20
CA THR A 27 -7.34 -17.34 8.89
C THR A 27 -5.98 -16.87 8.35
N ILE A 28 -5.34 -17.74 7.55
CA ILE A 28 -4.16 -17.40 6.77
C ILE A 28 -4.47 -17.39 5.27
N ASP A 29 -5.74 -17.60 4.91
CA ASP A 29 -6.17 -17.55 3.51
C ASP A 29 -6.15 -16.11 3.02
N LYS A 30 -5.25 -15.81 2.10
CA LYS A 30 -5.06 -14.47 1.55
C LYS A 30 -6.30 -13.95 0.84
N LYS A 31 -7.02 -14.81 0.15
CA LYS A 31 -8.26 -14.43 -0.55
C LYS A 31 -9.35 -14.04 0.43
N GLU A 32 -9.46 -14.76 1.53
CA GLU A 32 -10.42 -14.44 2.59
C GLU A 32 -10.07 -13.10 3.24
N LEU A 33 -8.78 -12.87 3.57
CA LEU A 33 -8.33 -11.59 4.10
C LEU A 33 -8.65 -10.44 3.14
N ALA A 34 -8.37 -10.63 1.86
CA ALA A 34 -8.66 -9.61 0.85
C ALA A 34 -10.15 -9.29 0.76
N SER A 35 -11.01 -10.30 0.90
CA SER A 35 -12.47 -10.12 0.80
C SER A 35 -13.06 -9.28 1.93
N HIS A 36 -12.34 -9.12 3.04
CA HIS A 36 -12.75 -8.33 4.20
C HIS A 36 -11.93 -7.07 4.42
N CYS A 37 -11.00 -6.76 3.50
CA CYS A 37 -10.13 -5.60 3.61
C CYS A 37 -10.95 -4.31 3.64
N MET A 38 -10.66 -3.44 4.61
CA MET A 38 -11.31 -2.13 4.80
C MET A 38 -12.82 -2.20 5.11
N GLU A 39 -13.34 -3.38 5.39
CA GLU A 39 -14.77 -3.64 5.54
C GLU A 39 -15.45 -2.71 6.56
N ASP A 40 -14.77 -2.40 7.66
CA ASP A 40 -15.36 -1.64 8.75
C ASP A 40 -15.46 -0.12 8.48
N ILE A 41 -14.70 0.41 7.51
CA ILE A 41 -14.77 1.84 7.17
C ILE A 41 -15.26 2.08 5.74
N ASP A 42 -15.18 1.10 4.88
CA ASP A 42 -15.60 1.25 3.48
C ASP A 42 -16.12 -0.08 2.94
N LYS A 43 -17.41 -0.29 3.07
CA LYS A 43 -18.06 -1.52 2.61
C LYS A 43 -17.96 -1.71 1.10
N GLU A 44 -17.72 -0.65 0.35
CA GLU A 44 -17.64 -0.68 -1.10
C GLU A 44 -16.22 -0.96 -1.60
N PHE A 45 -15.22 -0.95 -0.72
CA PHE A 45 -13.82 -1.10 -1.12
C PHE A 45 -13.59 -2.35 -1.95
N THR A 46 -14.03 -3.52 -1.48
CA THR A 46 -13.81 -4.79 -2.17
C THR A 46 -14.56 -4.89 -3.50
N LYS A 47 -15.61 -4.09 -3.67
CA LYS A 47 -16.39 -4.04 -4.91
C LYS A 47 -15.79 -3.10 -5.94
N LYS A 48 -15.13 -2.02 -5.50
CA LYS A 48 -14.61 -0.97 -6.39
C LYS A 48 -13.12 -1.11 -6.70
N VAL A 49 -12.36 -1.81 -5.86
CA VAL A 49 -10.91 -1.97 -6.06
C VAL A 49 -10.65 -2.85 -7.27
N GLN A 50 -9.68 -2.43 -8.10
CA GLN A 50 -9.20 -3.19 -9.25
C GLN A 50 -7.71 -3.42 -9.11
N ASP A 51 -7.20 -4.47 -9.75
CA ASP A 51 -5.78 -4.79 -9.70
C ASP A 51 -4.95 -3.61 -10.22
N GLY A 52 -3.98 -3.21 -9.44
CA GLY A 52 -3.13 -2.08 -9.74
C GLY A 52 -3.55 -0.77 -9.11
N ASP A 53 -4.73 -0.68 -8.51
CA ASP A 53 -5.19 0.54 -7.87
C ASP A 53 -4.24 0.98 -6.76
N ILE A 54 -4.28 2.27 -6.45
CA ILE A 54 -3.35 2.92 -5.51
C ILE A 54 -4.15 3.48 -4.34
N MET A 55 -3.78 3.08 -3.13
CA MET A 55 -4.40 3.60 -1.92
C MET A 55 -3.68 4.87 -1.48
N VAL A 56 -4.43 5.91 -1.13
CA VAL A 56 -3.89 7.20 -0.68
C VAL A 56 -4.49 7.51 0.69
N ALA A 57 -3.66 7.89 1.65
CA ALA A 57 -4.14 8.13 3.01
C ALA A 57 -3.33 9.24 3.71
N GLY A 58 -3.72 9.58 4.92
CA GLY A 58 -3.10 10.64 5.70
C GLY A 58 -1.98 10.17 6.61
N TYR A 59 -1.93 10.74 7.81
CA TYR A 59 -0.89 10.43 8.80
C TYR A 59 -1.14 9.10 9.49
N ASN A 60 -0.05 8.47 9.90
CA ASN A 60 -0.04 7.33 10.82
C ASN A 60 -0.80 6.12 10.28
N PHE A 61 -0.64 5.84 9.00
CA PHE A 61 -1.28 4.69 8.35
C PHE A 61 -0.71 3.38 8.90
N GLY A 62 -1.60 2.44 9.25
CA GLY A 62 -1.19 1.15 9.80
C GLY A 62 -0.87 1.19 11.29
N CYS A 63 -1.30 2.23 12.01
CA CYS A 63 -1.14 2.31 13.47
C CYS A 63 -1.93 1.21 14.18
N GLY A 64 -1.69 1.07 15.48
CA GLY A 64 -2.35 0.06 16.30
C GLY A 64 -1.52 -1.21 16.41
N SER A 65 -2.16 -2.36 16.42
CA SER A 65 -1.50 -3.65 16.62
C SER A 65 -0.60 -4.05 15.46
N SER A 66 0.49 -4.72 15.79
CA SER A 66 1.47 -5.22 14.82
C SER A 66 0.93 -6.47 14.11
N ARG A 67 0.05 -6.29 13.13
CA ARG A 67 -0.59 -7.39 12.41
C ARG A 67 -0.05 -7.53 11.01
N GLU A 68 0.57 -8.66 10.73
CA GLU A 68 1.03 -8.99 9.37
C GLU A 68 -0.14 -9.16 8.40
N HIS A 69 -1.31 -9.51 8.91
CA HIS A 69 -2.54 -9.68 8.12
C HIS A 69 -2.95 -8.39 7.40
N ALA A 70 -2.67 -7.22 7.99
CA ALA A 70 -3.10 -5.94 7.42
C ALA A 70 -2.44 -5.65 6.06
N PRO A 71 -1.10 -5.65 5.92
CA PRO A 71 -0.52 -5.44 4.60
C PRO A 71 -0.83 -6.55 3.61
N ILE A 72 -0.98 -7.79 4.07
CA ILE A 72 -1.39 -8.91 3.21
C ILE A 72 -2.79 -8.65 2.64
N ALA A 73 -3.75 -8.24 3.47
CA ALA A 73 -5.10 -7.94 3.02
C ALA A 73 -5.12 -6.84 1.96
N ILE A 74 -4.35 -5.77 2.15
CA ILE A 74 -4.25 -4.67 1.19
C ILE A 74 -3.67 -5.18 -0.14
N LYS A 75 -2.55 -5.88 -0.09
CA LYS A 75 -1.87 -6.38 -1.30
C LYS A 75 -2.75 -7.34 -2.07
N GLU A 76 -3.34 -8.30 -1.40
CA GLU A 76 -4.17 -9.32 -2.04
C GLU A 76 -5.51 -8.78 -2.56
N SER A 77 -5.95 -7.62 -2.08
CA SER A 77 -7.14 -6.95 -2.61
C SER A 77 -6.92 -6.34 -4.01
N GLY A 78 -5.67 -6.23 -4.45
CA GLY A 78 -5.30 -5.66 -5.74
C GLY A 78 -4.55 -4.35 -5.65
N ILE A 79 -4.41 -3.75 -4.47
CA ILE A 79 -3.65 -2.52 -4.29
C ILE A 79 -2.17 -2.77 -4.61
N SER A 80 -1.63 -1.96 -5.51
CA SER A 80 -0.23 -2.06 -5.95
C SER A 80 0.71 -1.19 -5.13
N LEU A 81 0.20 -0.08 -4.58
CA LEU A 81 0.99 0.93 -3.89
C LEU A 81 0.12 1.66 -2.87
N VAL A 82 0.69 1.95 -1.71
CA VAL A 82 0.05 2.83 -0.73
C VAL A 82 0.88 4.11 -0.61
N ILE A 83 0.24 5.26 -0.83
CA ILE A 83 0.84 6.58 -0.65
C ILE A 83 0.22 7.19 0.59
N ALA A 84 1.02 7.59 1.57
CA ALA A 84 0.50 8.21 2.79
C ALA A 84 1.41 9.34 3.23
N ARG A 85 0.92 10.18 4.17
CA ARG A 85 1.75 11.21 4.78
C ARG A 85 2.79 10.61 5.70
N SER A 86 2.40 9.57 6.44
CA SER A 86 3.32 8.79 7.27
C SER A 86 2.75 7.41 7.54
N PHE A 87 3.63 6.48 7.87
CA PHE A 87 3.27 5.11 8.24
C PHE A 87 3.75 4.80 9.66
N ALA A 88 2.99 3.98 10.37
CA ALA A 88 3.49 3.36 11.60
C ALA A 88 4.69 2.46 11.23
N ARG A 89 5.74 2.51 12.07
CA ARG A 89 7.03 1.85 11.78
C ARG A 89 6.88 0.35 11.50
N ILE A 90 6.12 -0.34 12.34
CA ILE A 90 5.95 -1.80 12.21
C ILE A 90 5.17 -2.13 10.93
N PHE A 91 4.13 -1.35 10.63
CA PHE A 91 3.37 -1.52 9.39
C PHE A 91 4.26 -1.33 8.16
N TYR A 92 5.10 -0.29 8.17
CA TYR A 92 6.06 -0.04 7.08
C TYR A 92 6.95 -1.27 6.85
N ARG A 93 7.56 -1.77 7.92
CA ARG A 93 8.44 -2.95 7.86
C ARG A 93 7.69 -4.18 7.34
N ASN A 94 6.53 -4.47 7.89
CA ASN A 94 5.75 -5.63 7.49
C ASN A 94 5.31 -5.54 6.03
N SER A 95 4.96 -4.35 5.56
CA SER A 95 4.56 -4.14 4.16
C SER A 95 5.69 -4.44 3.19
N ILE A 96 6.89 -3.92 3.44
CA ILE A 96 8.06 -4.20 2.62
C ILE A 96 8.38 -5.70 2.62
N ASN A 97 8.33 -6.32 3.79
CA ASN A 97 8.65 -7.75 3.93
C ASN A 97 7.74 -8.66 3.10
N ILE A 98 6.48 -8.27 2.89
CA ILE A 98 5.54 -9.07 2.07
C ILE A 98 5.44 -8.56 0.62
N GLY A 99 6.22 -7.58 0.26
CA GLY A 99 6.27 -7.05 -1.11
C GLY A 99 5.18 -6.04 -1.45
N LEU A 100 4.56 -5.41 -0.47
CA LEU A 100 3.64 -4.29 -0.70
C LEU A 100 4.45 -3.00 -0.78
N ALA A 101 4.38 -2.32 -1.93
CA ALA A 101 5.04 -1.03 -2.10
C ALA A 101 4.32 0.05 -1.31
N ILE A 102 5.08 0.82 -0.53
CA ILE A 102 4.55 1.94 0.24
C ILE A 102 5.50 3.12 0.17
N VAL A 103 4.97 4.34 0.13
CA VAL A 103 5.78 5.56 0.01
C VAL A 103 5.14 6.70 0.79
N GLU A 104 5.98 7.50 1.45
CA GLU A 104 5.53 8.71 2.15
C GLU A 104 5.69 9.91 1.24
N CYS A 105 4.59 10.63 0.99
CA CYS A 105 4.60 11.85 0.19
C CYS A 105 3.39 12.72 0.52
N SER A 106 3.54 13.65 1.45
CA SER A 106 2.45 14.54 1.87
C SER A 106 1.93 15.40 0.72
N GLU A 107 2.81 15.86 -0.17
CA GLU A 107 2.40 16.68 -1.32
C GLU A 107 1.48 15.90 -2.26
N ALA A 108 1.78 14.62 -2.49
CA ALA A 108 0.93 13.76 -3.32
C ALA A 108 -0.43 13.54 -2.66
N VAL A 109 -0.44 13.32 -1.34
CA VAL A 109 -1.71 13.15 -0.61
C VAL A 109 -2.59 14.38 -0.75
N ASP A 110 -2.00 15.58 -0.64
CA ASP A 110 -2.76 16.84 -0.83
C ASP A 110 -3.26 17.00 -2.26
N GLY A 111 -2.50 16.56 -3.24
CA GLY A 111 -2.79 16.78 -4.66
C GLY A 111 -3.54 15.66 -5.36
N ILE A 112 -3.90 14.58 -4.67
CA ILE A 112 -4.64 13.46 -5.23
C ILE A 112 -6.01 13.37 -4.56
N SER A 113 -7.06 13.33 -5.37
CA SER A 113 -8.43 13.10 -4.89
C SER A 113 -8.84 11.65 -5.14
N ASP A 114 -9.84 11.18 -4.42
CA ASP A 114 -10.40 9.86 -4.63
C ASP A 114 -10.86 9.71 -6.09
N GLY A 115 -10.47 8.63 -6.73
CA GLY A 115 -10.83 8.36 -8.13
C GLY A 115 -9.90 8.93 -9.19
N ASP A 116 -8.85 9.66 -8.81
CA ASP A 116 -7.87 10.18 -9.77
C ASP A 116 -7.01 9.07 -10.36
N LYS A 117 -6.55 9.26 -11.58
CA LYS A 117 -5.58 8.38 -12.22
C LYS A 117 -4.18 8.77 -11.78
N VAL A 118 -3.47 7.84 -11.17
CA VAL A 118 -2.15 8.07 -10.59
C VAL A 118 -1.12 7.17 -11.24
N GLU A 119 0.05 7.72 -11.53
CA GLU A 119 1.21 6.97 -12.00
C GLU A 119 2.38 7.31 -11.09
N ALA A 120 3.02 6.29 -10.52
CA ALA A 120 4.16 6.48 -9.63
C ALA A 120 5.40 5.82 -10.23
N ASP A 121 6.44 6.62 -10.48
CA ASP A 121 7.75 6.16 -10.92
C ASP A 121 8.69 6.21 -9.72
N LEU A 122 8.84 5.09 -9.03
CA LEU A 122 9.60 5.04 -7.79
C LEU A 122 11.10 4.84 -8.02
N ASP A 123 11.54 4.56 -9.25
CA ASP A 123 12.96 4.59 -9.59
C ASP A 123 13.48 6.02 -9.63
N ASN A 124 12.65 6.94 -10.10
CA ASN A 124 12.98 8.37 -10.21
C ASN A 124 12.39 9.20 -9.07
N GLY A 125 11.56 8.61 -8.22
CA GLY A 125 10.95 9.32 -7.10
C GLY A 125 9.94 10.38 -7.52
N ILE A 126 9.10 10.08 -8.50
CA ILE A 126 8.08 11.02 -8.98
C ILE A 126 6.71 10.35 -9.00
N ILE A 127 5.72 11.04 -8.47
CA ILE A 127 4.32 10.62 -8.51
C ILE A 127 3.56 11.62 -9.37
N TYR A 128 2.84 11.11 -10.38
CA TYR A 128 2.03 11.92 -11.28
C TYR A 128 0.55 11.73 -11.01
N ASN A 129 -0.19 12.82 -10.89
CA ASN A 129 -1.64 12.78 -10.95
C ASN A 129 -2.05 13.04 -12.41
N ARG A 130 -2.38 12.00 -13.13
CA ARG A 130 -2.71 12.10 -14.56
C ARG A 130 -4.06 12.76 -14.82
N THR A 131 -4.94 12.78 -13.84
CA THR A 131 -6.24 13.46 -13.93
C THR A 131 -6.06 14.98 -13.91
N THR A 132 -5.17 15.50 -13.05
CA THR A 132 -4.95 16.95 -12.91
C THR A 132 -3.72 17.47 -13.65
N GLY A 133 -2.81 16.58 -14.05
CA GLY A 133 -1.54 16.96 -14.69
C GLY A 133 -0.46 17.37 -13.71
N LYS A 134 -0.68 17.28 -12.41
CA LYS A 134 0.30 17.64 -11.38
C LYS A 134 1.27 16.49 -11.12
N SER A 135 2.48 16.84 -10.64
CA SER A 135 3.48 15.85 -10.24
C SER A 135 4.08 16.23 -8.89
N PHE A 136 4.58 15.22 -8.18
CA PHE A 136 5.11 15.36 -6.82
C PHE A 136 6.39 14.57 -6.69
N LYS A 137 7.38 15.13 -6.01
CA LYS A 137 8.65 14.45 -5.76
C LYS A 137 8.60 13.68 -4.45
N THR A 138 9.19 12.50 -4.45
CA THR A 138 9.37 11.68 -3.26
C THR A 138 10.75 11.04 -3.28
N GLN A 139 11.12 10.36 -2.22
CA GLN A 139 12.39 9.63 -2.17
C GLN A 139 12.31 8.39 -3.06
N PRO A 140 13.26 8.20 -3.98
CA PRO A 140 13.34 6.96 -4.75
C PRO A 140 13.59 5.77 -3.81
N PHE A 141 13.07 4.60 -4.16
CA PHE A 141 13.37 3.39 -3.40
C PHE A 141 14.83 3.00 -3.58
N PRO A 142 15.54 2.65 -2.49
CA PRO A 142 16.85 2.00 -2.62
C PRO A 142 16.75 0.70 -3.43
N ALA A 143 17.83 0.35 -4.14
CA ALA A 143 17.84 -0.83 -5.01
C ALA A 143 17.41 -2.11 -4.29
N PHE A 144 17.85 -2.31 -3.03
CA PHE A 144 17.52 -3.52 -2.30
C PHE A 144 16.02 -3.58 -1.92
N ILE A 145 15.38 -2.44 -1.65
CA ILE A 145 13.93 -2.38 -1.41
C ILE A 145 13.18 -2.71 -2.70
N GLN A 146 13.61 -2.18 -3.84
CA GLN A 146 13.01 -2.50 -5.13
C GLN A 146 13.06 -4.00 -5.41
N LYS A 147 14.19 -4.65 -5.12
CA LYS A 147 14.34 -6.09 -5.29
C LYS A 147 13.38 -6.88 -4.42
N ILE A 148 13.23 -6.50 -3.16
CA ILE A 148 12.30 -7.17 -2.25
C ILE A 148 10.87 -7.09 -2.80
N ILE A 149 10.45 -5.91 -3.25
CA ILE A 149 9.10 -5.70 -3.79
C ILE A 149 8.91 -6.48 -5.10
N GLU A 150 9.87 -6.40 -6.01
CA GLU A 150 9.81 -7.11 -7.30
C GLU A 150 9.72 -8.62 -7.12
N ASN A 151 10.37 -9.17 -6.11
CA ASN A 151 10.38 -10.61 -5.82
C ASN A 151 9.16 -11.06 -5.01
N GLY A 152 8.27 -10.13 -4.61
CA GLY A 152 7.08 -10.47 -3.84
C GLY A 152 7.31 -10.59 -2.35
N GLY A 153 8.44 -10.09 -1.84
CA GLY A 153 8.73 -10.04 -0.41
C GLY A 153 10.14 -10.48 -0.04
N LEU A 154 10.46 -10.38 1.25
CA LEU A 154 11.79 -10.67 1.77
C LEU A 154 12.15 -12.16 1.63
N VAL A 155 11.23 -13.06 2.00
CA VAL A 155 11.49 -14.51 1.92
C VAL A 155 11.78 -14.93 0.49
N SER A 156 10.98 -14.47 -0.46
CA SER A 156 11.19 -14.74 -1.89
C SER A 156 12.55 -14.21 -2.37
N SER A 157 12.96 -13.03 -1.90
CA SER A 157 14.24 -12.43 -2.25
C SER A 157 15.42 -13.27 -1.75
N ILE A 158 15.30 -13.79 -0.54
CA ILE A 158 16.32 -14.69 0.05
C ILE A 158 16.39 -15.99 -0.76
N GLN A 159 15.25 -16.58 -1.09
CA GLN A 159 15.17 -17.81 -1.87
C GLN A 159 15.78 -17.66 -3.27
N LYS A 160 15.65 -16.47 -3.88
CA LYS A 160 16.23 -16.16 -5.19
C LYS A 160 17.69 -15.79 -5.13
N GLY A 161 18.27 -15.64 -3.92
CA GLY A 161 19.67 -15.28 -3.74
C GLY A 161 19.95 -13.79 -3.92
N ASP A 162 18.95 -12.94 -4.02
CA ASP A 162 19.13 -11.48 -4.17
C ASP A 162 19.51 -10.81 -2.85
N ILE A 163 19.19 -11.44 -1.72
CA ILE A 163 19.54 -10.97 -0.37
C ILE A 163 20.08 -12.17 0.42
N LYS A 164 21.17 -11.92 1.13
CA LYS A 164 21.82 -12.96 1.96
C LYS A 164 21.46 -12.82 3.43
#